data_89d657f60dfbde27b36ed26dc5a9dce1
#
_entry.id   89d657f60dfbde27b36ed26dc5a9dce1
#
_cell.length_a   1.000
_cell.length_b   1.000
_cell.length_c   1.000
_cell.angle_alpha   90.00
_cell.angle_beta   90.00
_cell.angle_gamma   90.00
#
_symmetry.space_group_name_H-M   'P 1'
#
loop_
_entity.id
_entity.type
_entity.pdbx_description
1 polymer ?
#
loop_
_entity_poly.entity_id
_entity_poly.type
_entity_poly.pdbx_seq_one_letter_code
_entity_poly.pdbx_strand_id
1 'polypeptide(L)'
;MDKGKTLAGIGFGLGAYGIWGFFPLFFRQLGHVSPADVLCNRALWGCVLVSLILTVRRGWPKVGSAARQPGNVLRLAVAGLLVGSNWLGFLWAVDQRLVIAGSLGYFLVPLVNVLLGMLVLKERLNGKEWAAVGLAVAAVGNEVIDLGSLPWVELFL
;
A
#
# COMPACT_ATOMS: atom_id res chain seq x y z
N MET A 1 6.63 -4.10 28.92
CA MET A 1 6.45 -4.62 27.55
C MET A 1 7.08 -6.00 27.49
N ASP A 2 6.32 -7.01 27.12
CA ASP A 2 6.76 -8.41 27.13
C ASP A 2 7.75 -8.65 25.97
N LYS A 3 9.03 -8.90 26.30
CA LYS A 3 10.10 -9.08 25.31
C LYS A 3 9.80 -10.19 24.28
N GLY A 4 9.08 -11.23 24.70
CA GLY A 4 8.68 -12.33 23.81
C GLY A 4 7.70 -11.88 22.72
N LYS A 5 6.70 -11.07 23.09
CA LYS A 5 5.73 -10.51 22.12
C LYS A 5 6.37 -9.52 21.15
N THR A 6 7.35 -8.73 21.64
CA THR A 6 8.09 -7.80 20.79
C THR A 6 8.94 -8.55 19.76
N LEU A 7 9.65 -9.61 20.18
CA LEU A 7 10.47 -10.43 19.26
C LEU A 7 9.62 -11.13 18.20
N ALA A 8 8.47 -11.69 18.59
CA ALA A 8 7.52 -12.29 17.66
C ALA A 8 6.98 -11.27 16.67
N GLY A 9 6.62 -10.05 17.13
CA GLY A 9 6.18 -8.95 16.26
C GLY A 9 7.23 -8.54 15.23
N ILE A 10 8.51 -8.43 15.65
CA ILE A 10 9.63 -8.15 14.74
C ILE A 10 9.77 -9.28 13.71
N GLY A 11 9.70 -10.55 14.15
CA GLY A 11 9.80 -11.70 13.26
C GLY A 11 8.69 -11.72 12.20
N PHE A 12 7.44 -11.46 12.58
CA PHE A 12 6.33 -11.34 11.64
C PHE A 12 6.50 -10.15 10.66
N GLY A 13 6.99 -9.02 11.17
CA GLY A 13 7.28 -7.84 10.33
C GLY A 13 8.36 -8.15 9.28
N LEU A 14 9.49 -8.71 9.70
CA LEU A 14 10.57 -9.11 8.78
C LEU A 14 10.09 -10.12 7.74
N GLY A 15 9.28 -11.10 8.15
CA GLY A 15 8.68 -12.08 7.24
C GLY A 15 7.75 -11.43 6.21
N ALA A 16 6.87 -10.55 6.64
CA ALA A 16 5.93 -9.85 5.76
C ALA A 16 6.65 -8.97 4.73
N TYR A 17 7.58 -8.12 5.19
CA TYR A 17 8.35 -7.25 4.30
C TYR A 17 9.33 -8.03 3.41
N GLY A 18 9.88 -9.14 3.90
CA GLY A 18 10.68 -10.05 3.08
C GLY A 18 9.87 -10.62 1.92
N ILE A 19 8.66 -11.12 2.17
CA ILE A 19 7.75 -11.61 1.12
C ILE A 19 7.40 -10.48 0.14
N TRP A 20 7.07 -9.29 0.64
CA TRP A 20 6.76 -8.14 -0.22
C TRP A 20 7.93 -7.72 -1.10
N GLY A 21 9.17 -7.81 -0.60
CA GLY A 21 10.38 -7.50 -1.38
C GLY A 21 10.58 -8.42 -2.60
N PHE A 22 10.00 -9.63 -2.59
CA PHE A 22 10.03 -10.54 -3.73
C PHE A 22 8.93 -10.26 -4.77
N PHE A 23 7.90 -9.50 -4.46
CA PHE A 23 6.79 -9.24 -5.37
C PHE A 23 7.21 -8.61 -6.71
N PRO A 24 8.10 -7.61 -6.78
CA PRO A 24 8.55 -7.07 -8.06
C PRO A 24 9.22 -8.12 -8.94
N LEU A 25 10.00 -9.02 -8.35
CA LEU A 25 10.66 -10.11 -9.08
C LEU A 25 9.65 -11.10 -9.62
N PHE A 26 8.63 -11.44 -8.84
CA PHE A 26 7.53 -12.32 -9.26
C PHE A 26 6.72 -11.67 -10.39
N PHE A 27 6.28 -10.42 -10.23
CA PHE A 27 5.48 -9.73 -11.26
C PHE A 27 6.28 -9.48 -12.54
N ARG A 28 7.59 -9.30 -12.46
CA ARG A 28 8.44 -9.20 -13.64
C ARG A 28 8.41 -10.46 -14.51
N GLN A 29 8.23 -11.65 -13.93
CA GLN A 29 8.08 -12.89 -14.70
C GLN A 29 6.75 -12.95 -15.46
N LEU A 30 5.77 -12.16 -15.06
CA LEU A 30 4.47 -12.02 -15.70
C LEU A 30 4.43 -10.93 -16.78
N GLY A 31 5.57 -10.42 -17.25
CA GLY A 31 5.67 -9.33 -18.23
C GLY A 31 5.03 -9.60 -19.61
N HIS A 32 4.50 -10.81 -19.83
CA HIS A 32 3.67 -11.17 -20.98
C HIS A 32 2.16 -11.05 -20.71
N VAL A 33 1.77 -10.73 -19.46
CA VAL A 33 0.37 -10.59 -19.02
C VAL A 33 0.11 -9.12 -18.70
N SER A 34 -1.00 -8.57 -19.14
CA SER A 34 -1.30 -7.16 -18.86
C SER A 34 -1.44 -6.90 -17.35
N PRO A 35 -0.99 -5.74 -16.85
CA PRO A 35 -1.17 -5.35 -15.44
C PRO A 35 -2.62 -5.45 -14.95
N ALA A 36 -3.57 -5.11 -15.83
CA ALA A 36 -5.00 -5.22 -15.53
C ALA A 36 -5.44 -6.67 -15.33
N ASP A 37 -4.98 -7.60 -16.17
CA ASP A 37 -5.31 -9.03 -16.04
C ASP A 37 -4.73 -9.61 -14.75
N VAL A 38 -3.51 -9.23 -14.39
CA VAL A 38 -2.89 -9.64 -13.12
C VAL A 38 -3.73 -9.15 -11.94
N LEU A 39 -4.14 -7.87 -11.97
CA LEU A 39 -4.98 -7.29 -10.92
C LEU A 39 -6.35 -7.97 -10.83
N CYS A 40 -7.02 -8.19 -11.97
CA CYS A 40 -8.32 -8.85 -12.03
C CYS A 40 -8.25 -10.28 -11.48
N ASN A 41 -7.27 -11.07 -11.90
CA ASN A 41 -7.05 -12.43 -11.38
C ASN A 41 -6.79 -12.42 -9.88
N ARG A 42 -5.96 -11.51 -9.39
CA ARG A 42 -5.70 -11.36 -7.95
C ARG A 42 -6.97 -11.02 -7.17
N ALA A 43 -7.79 -10.09 -7.68
CA ALA A 43 -9.04 -9.72 -7.05
C ALA A 43 -10.03 -10.89 -7.04
N LEU A 44 -10.16 -11.60 -8.15
CA LEU A 44 -11.05 -12.75 -8.28
C LEU A 44 -10.66 -13.86 -7.29
N TRP A 45 -9.41 -14.30 -7.31
CA TRP A 45 -8.95 -15.37 -6.42
C TRP A 45 -8.95 -14.93 -4.95
N GLY A 46 -8.67 -13.65 -4.67
CA GLY A 46 -8.84 -13.06 -3.36
C GLY A 46 -10.29 -13.13 -2.87
N CYS A 47 -11.25 -12.78 -3.71
CA CYS A 47 -12.68 -12.90 -3.40
C CYS A 47 -13.08 -14.36 -3.14
N VAL A 48 -12.61 -15.30 -3.97
CA VAL A 48 -12.88 -16.75 -3.77
C VAL A 48 -12.34 -17.22 -2.41
N LEU A 49 -11.09 -16.89 -2.11
CA LEU A 49 -10.45 -17.27 -0.84
C LEU A 49 -11.19 -16.68 0.38
N VAL A 50 -11.50 -15.39 0.34
CA VAL A 50 -12.21 -14.71 1.44
C VAL A 50 -13.61 -15.30 1.59
N SER A 51 -14.32 -15.56 0.49
CA SER A 51 -15.64 -16.19 0.51
C SER A 51 -15.59 -17.60 1.13
N LEU A 52 -14.58 -18.38 0.79
CA LEU A 52 -14.35 -19.70 1.39
C LEU A 52 -14.13 -19.60 2.90
N ILE A 53 -13.25 -18.70 3.33
CA ILE A 53 -12.98 -18.45 4.75
C ILE A 53 -14.24 -18.01 5.50
N LEU A 54 -15.02 -17.10 4.92
CA LEU A 54 -16.28 -16.62 5.49
C LEU A 54 -17.31 -17.75 5.62
N THR A 55 -17.37 -18.65 4.64
CA THR A 55 -18.26 -19.81 4.66
C THR A 55 -17.87 -20.76 5.78
N VAL A 56 -16.59 -21.15 5.84
CA VAL A 56 -16.06 -22.04 6.90
C VAL A 56 -16.27 -21.43 8.29
N ARG A 57 -16.00 -20.14 8.45
CA ARG A 57 -16.15 -19.42 9.73
C ARG A 57 -17.56 -18.94 10.01
N ARG A 58 -18.54 -19.24 9.16
CA ARG A 58 -19.93 -18.76 9.26
C ARG A 58 -20.01 -17.24 9.43
N GLY A 59 -19.12 -16.49 8.75
CA GLY A 59 -18.96 -15.05 8.89
C GLY A 59 -19.94 -14.20 8.06
N TRP A 60 -20.71 -14.78 7.17
CA TRP A 60 -21.65 -14.07 6.27
C TRP A 60 -22.65 -13.15 7.00
N PRO A 61 -23.21 -13.49 8.16
CA PRO A 61 -24.11 -12.59 8.87
C PRO A 61 -23.44 -11.26 9.25
N LYS A 62 -22.14 -11.28 9.60
CA LYS A 62 -21.39 -10.07 9.92
C LYS A 62 -21.17 -9.19 8.68
N VAL A 63 -20.91 -9.81 7.53
CA VAL A 63 -20.80 -9.08 6.25
C VAL A 63 -22.15 -8.45 5.88
N GLY A 64 -23.25 -9.21 5.99
CA GLY A 64 -24.58 -8.71 5.75
C GLY A 64 -24.97 -7.54 6.67
N SER A 65 -24.64 -7.62 7.97
CA SER A 65 -24.90 -6.52 8.89
C SER A 65 -24.07 -5.27 8.59
N ALA A 66 -22.80 -5.44 8.19
CA ALA A 66 -21.93 -4.35 7.78
C ALA A 66 -22.43 -3.68 6.48
N ALA A 67 -22.87 -4.47 5.50
CA ALA A 67 -23.40 -3.97 4.23
C ALA A 67 -24.74 -3.21 4.39
N ARG A 68 -25.54 -3.55 5.39
CA ARG A 68 -26.81 -2.88 5.67
C ARG A 68 -26.64 -1.49 6.34
N GLN A 69 -25.47 -1.17 6.84
CA GLN A 69 -25.23 0.16 7.42
C GLN A 69 -25.19 1.22 6.31
N PRO A 70 -25.90 2.34 6.45
CA PRO A 70 -25.94 3.39 5.44
C PRO A 70 -24.53 3.91 5.09
N GLY A 71 -24.24 3.97 3.81
CA GLY A 71 -22.97 4.49 3.31
C GLY A 71 -21.76 3.53 3.40
N ASN A 72 -21.85 2.40 4.12
CA ASN A 72 -20.72 1.48 4.23
C ASN A 72 -20.34 0.87 2.89
N VAL A 73 -21.29 0.46 2.08
CA VAL A 73 -21.02 -0.11 0.76
C VAL A 73 -20.30 0.90 -0.14
N LEU A 74 -20.76 2.16 -0.12
CA LEU A 74 -20.12 3.22 -0.89
C LEU A 74 -18.69 3.50 -0.39
N ARG A 75 -18.48 3.57 0.92
CA ARG A 75 -17.14 3.75 1.51
C ARG A 75 -16.19 2.61 1.15
N LEU A 76 -16.67 1.37 1.22
CA LEU A 76 -15.90 0.19 0.84
C LEU A 76 -15.61 0.15 -0.66
N ALA A 77 -16.57 0.55 -1.50
CA ALA A 77 -16.38 0.64 -2.94
C ALA A 77 -15.32 1.69 -3.30
N VAL A 78 -15.40 2.89 -2.70
CA VAL A 78 -14.39 3.95 -2.89
C VAL A 78 -13.03 3.49 -2.41
N ALA A 79 -12.93 2.89 -1.21
CA ALA A 79 -11.67 2.36 -0.70
C ALA A 79 -11.10 1.26 -1.61
N GLY A 80 -11.94 0.37 -2.12
CA GLY A 80 -11.56 -0.68 -3.05
C GLY A 80 -11.04 -0.12 -4.39
N LEU A 81 -11.69 0.92 -4.92
CA LEU A 81 -11.24 1.60 -6.13
C LEU A 81 -9.88 2.29 -5.92
N LEU A 82 -9.70 2.99 -4.80
CA LEU A 82 -8.43 3.65 -4.48
C LEU A 82 -7.28 2.64 -4.34
N VAL A 83 -7.50 1.56 -3.58
CA VAL A 83 -6.51 0.49 -3.43
C VAL A 83 -6.25 -0.21 -4.76
N GLY A 84 -7.30 -0.49 -5.54
CA GLY A 84 -7.17 -1.10 -6.87
C GLY A 84 -6.37 -0.22 -7.83
N SER A 85 -6.62 1.08 -7.85
CA SER A 85 -5.86 2.04 -8.67
C SER A 85 -4.39 2.09 -8.28
N ASN A 86 -4.09 2.14 -6.99
CA ASN A 86 -2.71 2.11 -6.48
C ASN A 86 -1.99 0.82 -6.91
N TRP A 87 -2.63 -0.34 -6.76
CA TRP A 87 -2.05 -1.61 -7.18
C TRP A 87 -1.87 -1.70 -8.70
N LEU A 88 -2.82 -1.19 -9.47
CA LEU A 88 -2.70 -1.14 -10.93
C LEU A 88 -1.51 -0.28 -11.36
N GLY A 89 -1.33 0.88 -10.72
CA GLY A 89 -0.18 1.75 -10.93
C GLY A 89 1.15 1.05 -10.63
N PHE A 90 1.22 0.34 -9.49
CA PHE A 90 2.40 -0.43 -9.13
C PHE A 90 2.72 -1.53 -10.14
N LEU A 91 1.72 -2.33 -10.54
CA LEU A 91 1.90 -3.38 -11.54
C LEU A 91 2.34 -2.81 -12.90
N TRP A 92 1.76 -1.69 -13.30
CA TRP A 92 2.18 -0.96 -14.48
C TRP A 92 3.62 -0.46 -14.38
N ALA A 93 4.03 0.11 -13.25
CA ALA A 93 5.40 0.55 -13.03
C ALA A 93 6.41 -0.63 -13.11
N VAL A 94 6.05 -1.78 -12.56
CA VAL A 94 6.88 -3.01 -12.67
C VAL A 94 6.98 -3.47 -14.12
N ASP A 95 5.87 -3.46 -14.86
CA ASP A 95 5.80 -3.82 -16.29
C ASP A 95 6.69 -2.90 -17.14
N GLN A 96 6.65 -1.59 -16.87
CA GLN A 96 7.49 -0.60 -17.53
C GLN A 96 8.94 -0.60 -17.03
N ARG A 97 9.34 -1.53 -16.17
CA ARG A 97 10.67 -1.63 -15.52
C ARG A 97 11.03 -0.44 -14.62
N LEU A 98 10.03 0.32 -14.18
CA LEU A 98 10.16 1.46 -13.27
C LEU A 98 10.06 1.00 -11.80
N VAL A 99 10.71 -0.12 -11.44
CA VAL A 99 10.61 -0.72 -10.11
C VAL A 99 11.18 0.20 -9.03
N ILE A 100 12.27 0.92 -9.34
CA ILE A 100 12.88 1.88 -8.41
C ILE A 100 11.90 3.02 -8.13
N ALA A 101 11.32 3.61 -9.18
CA ALA A 101 10.32 4.66 -9.07
C ALA A 101 9.09 4.20 -8.25
N GLY A 102 8.56 3.00 -8.56
CA GLY A 102 7.47 2.40 -7.79
C GLY A 102 7.82 2.17 -6.32
N SER A 103 9.05 1.81 -6.02
CA SER A 103 9.52 1.61 -4.64
C SER A 103 9.67 2.94 -3.91
N LEU A 104 10.17 3.99 -4.57
CA LEU A 104 10.32 5.33 -4.00
C LEU A 104 8.98 5.94 -3.62
N GLY A 105 7.90 5.68 -4.39
CA GLY A 105 6.55 6.10 -4.05
C GLY A 105 6.13 5.67 -2.65
N TYR A 106 6.47 4.46 -2.24
CA TYR A 106 6.19 3.98 -0.88
C TYR A 106 6.97 4.71 0.22
N PHE A 107 8.10 5.32 -0.09
CA PHE A 107 8.81 6.18 0.87
C PHE A 107 8.13 7.55 1.05
N LEU A 108 7.28 7.97 0.11
CA LEU A 108 6.48 9.19 0.24
C LEU A 108 5.28 8.99 1.16
N VAL A 109 4.77 7.77 1.31
CA VAL A 109 3.59 7.46 2.15
C VAL A 109 3.72 7.97 3.59
N PRO A 110 4.83 7.77 4.31
CA PRO A 110 5.00 8.34 5.64
C PRO A 110 4.92 9.87 5.67
N LEU A 111 5.45 10.56 4.65
CA LEU A 111 5.38 12.02 4.55
C LEU A 111 3.93 12.49 4.34
N VAL A 112 3.21 11.84 3.43
CA VAL A 112 1.79 12.14 3.19
C VAL A 112 0.98 11.87 4.46
N ASN A 113 1.23 10.78 5.16
CA ASN A 113 0.55 10.47 6.42
C ASN A 113 0.81 11.53 7.50
N VAL A 114 2.04 12.01 7.62
CA VAL A 114 2.38 13.11 8.55
C VAL A 114 1.65 14.39 8.15
N LEU A 115 1.63 14.74 6.87
CA LEU A 115 0.89 15.92 6.38
C LEU A 115 -0.61 15.80 6.66
N LEU A 116 -1.20 14.64 6.41
CA LEU A 116 -2.61 14.38 6.71
C LEU A 116 -2.88 14.44 8.22
N GLY A 117 -2.01 13.89 9.05
CA GLY A 117 -2.08 13.98 10.51
C GLY A 117 -2.10 15.45 10.97
N MET A 118 -1.20 16.29 10.44
CA MET A 118 -1.18 17.71 10.76
C MET A 118 -2.42 18.47 10.26
N LEU A 119 -2.84 18.24 9.01
CA LEU A 119 -3.90 19.02 8.38
C LEU A 119 -5.30 18.58 8.83
N VAL A 120 -5.52 17.27 8.92
CA VAL A 120 -6.85 16.69 9.22
C VAL A 120 -7.05 16.49 10.71
N LEU A 121 -6.07 15.88 11.39
CA LEU A 121 -6.15 15.56 12.81
C LEU A 121 -5.61 16.70 13.70
N LYS A 122 -5.02 17.75 13.08
CA LYS A 122 -4.41 18.89 13.78
C LYS A 122 -3.33 18.47 14.79
N GLU A 123 -2.64 17.38 14.49
CA GLU A 123 -1.52 16.90 15.30
C GLU A 123 -0.35 17.89 15.25
N ARG A 124 0.33 18.02 16.37
CA ARG A 124 1.53 18.87 16.46
C ARG A 124 2.76 18.00 16.51
N LEU A 125 3.64 18.18 15.54
CA LEU A 125 4.91 17.48 15.49
C LEU A 125 5.86 18.00 16.57
N ASN A 126 6.57 17.06 17.19
CA ASN A 126 7.69 17.40 18.06
C ASN A 126 8.97 17.65 17.24
N GLY A 127 10.03 18.17 17.90
CA GLY A 127 11.27 18.52 17.18
C GLY A 127 11.96 17.36 16.48
N LYS A 128 11.83 16.12 17.00
CA LYS A 128 12.41 14.92 16.37
C LYS A 128 11.63 14.51 15.11
N GLU A 129 10.31 14.65 15.16
CA GLU A 129 9.43 14.38 14.02
C GLU A 129 9.68 15.40 12.90
N TRP A 130 9.86 16.68 13.23
CA TRP A 130 10.25 17.70 12.25
C TRP A 130 11.61 17.41 11.61
N ALA A 131 12.59 16.92 12.37
CA ALA A 131 13.88 16.50 11.82
C ALA A 131 13.73 15.31 10.86
N ALA A 132 12.88 14.34 11.20
CA ALA A 132 12.58 13.21 10.31
C ALA A 132 11.90 13.66 9.01
N VAL A 133 10.92 14.56 9.09
CA VAL A 133 10.26 15.16 7.91
C VAL A 133 11.29 15.91 7.06
N GLY A 134 12.16 16.71 7.67
CA GLY A 134 13.21 17.43 6.96
C GLY A 134 14.17 16.52 6.20
N LEU A 135 14.60 15.42 6.82
CA LEU A 135 15.43 14.40 6.16
C LEU A 135 14.71 13.74 4.99
N ALA A 136 13.44 13.39 5.16
CA ALA A 136 12.67 12.76 4.11
C ALA A 136 12.41 13.72 2.93
N VAL A 137 12.11 15.00 3.20
CA VAL A 137 11.98 16.02 2.16
C VAL A 137 13.29 16.23 1.41
N ALA A 138 14.44 16.24 2.13
CA ALA A 138 15.75 16.35 1.50
C ALA A 138 16.06 15.15 0.59
N ALA A 139 15.72 13.92 1.03
CA ALA A 139 15.90 12.71 0.22
C ALA A 139 15.07 12.76 -1.08
N VAL A 140 13.78 13.13 -0.96
CA VAL A 140 12.90 13.30 -2.14
C VAL A 140 13.40 14.43 -3.05
N GLY A 141 13.84 15.55 -2.46
CA GLY A 141 14.39 16.66 -3.24
C GLY A 141 15.65 16.27 -4.03
N ASN A 142 16.54 15.50 -3.43
CA ASN A 142 17.71 14.95 -4.13
C ASN A 142 17.31 14.08 -5.32
N GLU A 143 16.32 13.20 -5.12
CA GLU A 143 15.82 12.31 -6.19
C GLU A 143 15.20 13.09 -7.35
N VAL A 144 14.41 14.12 -7.04
CA VAL A 144 13.83 15.00 -8.08
C VAL A 144 14.91 15.73 -8.89
N ILE A 145 16.00 16.13 -8.24
CA ILE A 145 17.14 16.78 -8.91
C ILE A 145 17.86 15.77 -9.81
N ASP A 146 18.11 14.57 -9.33
CA ASP A 146 18.82 13.52 -10.09
C ASP A 146 18.01 13.02 -11.29
N LEU A 147 16.70 12.89 -11.16
CA LEU A 147 15.80 12.48 -12.25
C LEU A 147 15.54 13.59 -13.27
N GLY A 148 15.74 14.86 -12.94
CA GLY A 148 15.48 16.01 -13.81
C GLY A 148 14.01 16.17 -14.23
N SER A 149 13.10 15.41 -13.62
CA SER A 149 11.66 15.41 -13.90
C SER A 149 10.85 15.17 -12.65
N LEU A 150 9.60 15.61 -12.63
CA LEU A 150 8.69 15.32 -11.52
C LEU A 150 8.44 13.80 -11.43
N PRO A 151 8.56 13.21 -10.25
CA PRO A 151 8.37 11.79 -10.03
C PRO A 151 6.87 11.42 -10.05
N TRP A 152 6.27 11.40 -11.25
CA TRP A 152 4.82 11.16 -11.42
C TRP A 152 4.38 9.78 -10.91
N VAL A 153 5.21 8.76 -11.12
CA VAL A 153 4.92 7.39 -10.71
C VAL A 153 4.92 7.31 -9.19
N GLU A 154 5.90 7.94 -8.55
CA GLU A 154 6.08 8.02 -7.11
C GLU A 154 4.93 8.77 -6.43
N LEU A 155 4.47 9.86 -7.05
CA LEU A 155 3.36 10.66 -6.53
C LEU A 155 1.99 10.00 -6.72
N PHE A 156 1.85 9.12 -7.73
CA PHE A 156 0.62 8.39 -7.98
C PHE A 156 0.45 7.21 -7.02
N LEU A 157 1.52 6.56 -6.58
CA LEU A 157 1.53 5.39 -5.70
C LEU A 157 1.43 5.78 -4.22
#